data_c0d2105925dc9e1e2785b92f7d1838dd
#
_entry.id   c0d2105925dc9e1e2785b92f7d1838dd
#
_cell.length_a   1.000
_cell.length_b   1.000
_cell.length_c   1.000
_cell.angle_alpha   90.00
_cell.angle_beta   90.00
_cell.angle_gamma   90.00
#
_symmetry.space_group_name_H-M   'P 1'
#
loop_
_entity.id
_entity.type
_entity.pdbx_description
1 polymer ?
#
loop_
_entity_poly.entity_id
_entity_poly.type
_entity_poly.pdbx_seq_one_letter_code
_entity_poly.pdbx_strand_id
1 'polypeptide(L)'
;MRILLVEDDDLIASGMVAGLAAHGIRAERAGTVRDARQACDNDRFEAVVLDLGLPDGDGLSVLASLRDQAEFTPVVILTARDGIEHRLTGLHSGADDYMVKPFDLRELAARLHAVVRRSSGRAVQTVQAGPLRLEPDSGLAWLDQVAVNLSRREIELLVHLADARGRWLSPEVLHERMYGSELNIGSNSLNVHIHNIRRKLGAEAIETTRGLGYRIGWKPA
;
A
#
# COMPACT_ATOMS: atom_id res chain seq x y z
N MET A 1 0.12 -9.73 -9.91
CA MET A 1 0.48 -8.42 -10.47
C MET A 1 1.77 -8.56 -11.27
N ARG A 2 1.79 -8.09 -12.55
CA ARG A 2 2.97 -8.12 -13.45
C ARG A 2 3.50 -6.69 -13.60
N ILE A 3 4.78 -6.47 -13.27
CA ILE A 3 5.41 -5.14 -13.33
C ILE A 3 6.68 -5.16 -14.16
N LEU A 4 7.08 -3.99 -14.67
CA LEU A 4 8.41 -3.76 -15.22
C LEU A 4 9.31 -3.16 -14.12
N LEU A 5 10.47 -3.76 -13.90
CA LEU A 5 11.52 -3.26 -13.01
C LEU A 5 12.67 -2.74 -13.86
N VAL A 6 12.87 -1.42 -13.84
CA VAL A 6 13.96 -0.75 -14.57
C VAL A 6 15.07 -0.45 -13.58
N GLU A 7 16.12 -1.27 -13.61
CA GLU A 7 17.27 -1.22 -12.70
C GLU A 7 18.48 -1.81 -13.43
N ASP A 8 19.58 -1.08 -13.48
CA ASP A 8 20.80 -1.47 -14.21
C ASP A 8 21.68 -2.44 -13.42
N ASP A 9 21.68 -2.36 -12.09
CA ASP A 9 22.46 -3.27 -11.25
C ASP A 9 21.82 -4.66 -11.20
N ASP A 10 22.57 -5.67 -11.70
CA ASP A 10 22.11 -7.07 -11.77
C ASP A 10 21.80 -7.66 -10.39
N LEU A 11 22.61 -7.33 -9.37
CA LEU A 11 22.44 -7.88 -8.02
C LEU A 11 21.23 -7.27 -7.34
N ILE A 12 21.07 -5.95 -7.44
CA ILE A 12 19.91 -5.24 -6.90
C ILE A 12 18.64 -5.74 -7.58
N ALA A 13 18.61 -5.78 -8.91
CA ALA A 13 17.46 -6.23 -9.67
C ALA A 13 17.07 -7.67 -9.32
N SER A 14 18.03 -8.59 -9.25
CA SER A 14 17.77 -9.99 -8.90
C SER A 14 17.21 -10.14 -7.49
N GLY A 15 17.76 -9.39 -6.52
CA GLY A 15 17.24 -9.34 -5.16
C GLY A 15 15.82 -8.80 -5.09
N MET A 16 15.51 -7.75 -5.87
CA MET A 16 14.17 -7.17 -5.94
C MET A 16 13.18 -8.12 -6.60
N VAL A 17 13.52 -8.76 -7.71
CA VAL A 17 12.66 -9.75 -8.40
C VAL A 17 12.30 -10.89 -7.44
N ALA A 18 13.31 -11.46 -6.77
CA ALA A 18 13.09 -12.56 -5.81
C ALA A 18 12.23 -12.12 -4.61
N GLY A 19 12.52 -10.95 -4.04
CA GLY A 19 11.78 -10.43 -2.89
C GLY A 19 10.34 -10.04 -3.23
N LEU A 20 10.09 -9.41 -4.39
CA LEU A 20 8.76 -9.06 -4.85
C LEU A 20 7.89 -10.29 -5.17
N ALA A 21 8.51 -11.38 -5.65
CA ALA A 21 7.80 -12.63 -5.89
C ALA A 21 7.14 -13.18 -4.61
N ALA A 22 7.78 -13.03 -3.45
CA ALA A 22 7.21 -13.41 -2.16
C ALA A 22 5.95 -12.60 -1.78
N HIS A 23 5.71 -11.47 -2.45
CA HIS A 23 4.52 -10.63 -2.29
C HIS A 23 3.52 -10.76 -3.44
N GLY A 24 3.64 -11.83 -4.27
CA GLY A 24 2.74 -12.08 -5.40
C GLY A 24 2.94 -11.13 -6.59
N ILE A 25 4.11 -10.48 -6.68
CA ILE A 25 4.47 -9.55 -7.74
C ILE A 25 5.50 -10.20 -8.65
N ARG A 26 5.13 -10.38 -9.93
CA ARG A 26 6.04 -10.86 -10.97
C ARG A 26 6.71 -9.65 -11.63
N ALA A 27 8.01 -9.48 -11.44
CA ALA A 27 8.77 -8.41 -12.04
C ALA A 27 9.57 -8.92 -13.26
N GLU A 28 9.50 -8.17 -14.35
CA GLU A 28 10.35 -8.34 -15.52
C GLU A 28 11.36 -7.20 -15.53
N ARG A 29 12.60 -7.51 -15.83
CA ARG A 29 13.70 -6.54 -15.74
C ARG A 29 14.01 -5.89 -17.07
N ALA A 30 14.31 -4.59 -17.04
CA ALA A 30 15.02 -3.85 -18.06
C ALA A 30 16.21 -3.14 -17.42
N GLY A 31 17.38 -3.22 -18.01
CA GLY A 31 18.61 -2.61 -17.48
C GLY A 31 18.96 -1.26 -18.08
N THR A 32 18.20 -0.79 -19.07
CA THR A 32 18.48 0.44 -19.83
C THR A 32 17.20 1.19 -20.16
N VAL A 33 17.30 2.50 -20.45
CA VAL A 33 16.18 3.31 -20.97
C VAL A 33 15.60 2.68 -22.23
N ARG A 34 16.48 2.23 -23.14
CA ARG A 34 16.08 1.62 -24.42
C ARG A 34 15.28 0.34 -24.18
N ASP A 35 15.78 -0.55 -23.33
CA ASP A 35 15.09 -1.82 -23.06
C ASP A 35 13.76 -1.61 -22.34
N ALA A 36 13.70 -0.62 -21.42
CA ALA A 36 12.49 -0.25 -20.73
C ALA A 36 11.40 0.24 -21.71
N ARG A 37 11.75 1.13 -22.64
CA ARG A 37 10.82 1.60 -23.68
C ARG A 37 10.36 0.46 -24.57
N GLN A 38 11.27 -0.35 -25.05
CA GLN A 38 10.94 -1.52 -25.88
C GLN A 38 10.00 -2.50 -25.16
N ALA A 39 10.21 -2.74 -23.86
CA ALA A 39 9.33 -3.57 -23.06
C ALA A 39 7.91 -2.97 -22.94
N CYS A 40 7.80 -1.66 -22.69
CA CYS A 40 6.53 -0.97 -22.61
C CYS A 40 5.77 -0.92 -23.95
N ASP A 41 6.50 -0.85 -25.08
CA ASP A 41 5.90 -0.86 -26.42
C ASP A 41 5.31 -2.25 -26.77
N ASN A 42 5.97 -3.32 -26.34
CA ASN A 42 5.63 -4.68 -26.69
C ASN A 42 4.63 -5.35 -25.71
N ASP A 43 4.65 -4.94 -24.45
CA ASP A 43 3.93 -5.61 -23.37
C ASP A 43 3.17 -4.62 -22.50
N ARG A 44 2.14 -5.13 -21.78
CA ARG A 44 1.40 -4.36 -20.80
C ARG A 44 1.81 -4.75 -19.39
N PHE A 45 2.16 -3.76 -18.60
CA PHE A 45 2.49 -3.89 -17.19
C PHE A 45 1.44 -3.18 -16.33
N GLU A 46 1.18 -3.72 -15.15
CA GLU A 46 0.26 -3.10 -14.19
C GLU A 46 0.92 -1.93 -13.45
N ALA A 47 2.26 -1.94 -13.37
CA ALA A 47 3.07 -0.82 -12.86
C ALA A 47 4.50 -0.89 -13.40
N VAL A 48 5.22 0.23 -13.32
CA VAL A 48 6.66 0.34 -13.58
C VAL A 48 7.36 0.78 -12.31
N VAL A 49 8.44 0.09 -11.94
CA VAL A 49 9.41 0.54 -10.94
C VAL A 49 10.63 1.06 -11.69
N LEU A 50 10.99 2.32 -11.47
CA LEU A 50 11.94 3.02 -12.31
C LEU A 50 13.09 3.61 -11.50
N ASP A 51 14.30 3.11 -11.69
CA ASP A 51 15.49 3.84 -11.27
C ASP A 51 15.80 4.98 -12.25
N LEU A 52 16.29 6.09 -11.73
CA LEU A 52 16.66 7.25 -12.53
C LEU A 52 18.11 7.18 -13.06
N GLY A 53 18.98 6.43 -12.36
CA GLY A 53 20.42 6.35 -12.68
C GLY A 53 20.76 5.26 -13.69
N LEU A 54 20.23 5.32 -14.91
CA LEU A 54 20.46 4.32 -15.93
C LEU A 54 21.72 4.63 -16.80
N PRO A 55 22.41 3.60 -17.33
CA PRO A 55 23.69 3.79 -18.02
C PRO A 55 23.57 4.49 -19.37
N ASP A 56 22.40 4.43 -20.01
CA ASP A 56 22.15 4.97 -21.36
C ASP A 56 21.33 6.26 -21.38
N GLY A 57 20.96 6.80 -20.18
CA GLY A 57 20.23 8.05 -20.09
C GLY A 57 19.49 8.28 -18.77
N ASP A 58 18.75 9.39 -18.69
CA ASP A 58 17.91 9.70 -17.53
C ASP A 58 16.64 8.84 -17.55
N GLY A 59 16.39 8.10 -16.48
CA GLY A 59 15.16 7.31 -16.30
C GLY A 59 13.88 8.12 -16.46
N LEU A 60 13.87 9.43 -16.13
CA LEU A 60 12.71 10.30 -16.35
C LEU A 60 12.26 10.32 -17.82
N SER A 61 13.16 10.02 -18.75
CA SER A 61 12.81 9.92 -20.18
C SER A 61 11.90 8.72 -20.50
N VAL A 62 11.96 7.66 -19.70
CA VAL A 62 11.02 6.52 -19.81
C VAL A 62 9.62 6.98 -19.37
N LEU A 63 9.53 7.68 -18.24
CA LEU A 63 8.28 8.22 -17.73
C LEU A 63 7.64 9.20 -18.74
N ALA A 64 8.43 10.12 -19.28
CA ALA A 64 7.96 11.07 -20.30
C ALA A 64 7.39 10.31 -21.52
N SER A 65 8.11 9.30 -22.03
CA SER A 65 7.64 8.49 -23.16
C SER A 65 6.29 7.80 -22.88
N LEU A 66 6.09 7.26 -21.68
CA LEU A 66 4.82 6.65 -21.29
C LEU A 66 3.68 7.68 -21.27
N ARG A 67 3.94 8.87 -20.77
CA ARG A 67 2.91 9.95 -20.71
C ARG A 67 2.57 10.54 -22.07
N ASP A 68 3.55 10.68 -22.95
CA ASP A 68 3.36 11.14 -24.34
C ASP A 68 2.49 10.17 -25.16
N GLN A 69 2.57 8.89 -24.88
CA GLN A 69 1.72 7.85 -25.49
C GLN A 69 0.33 7.72 -24.86
N ALA A 70 -0.03 8.63 -23.95
CA ALA A 70 -1.25 8.55 -23.13
C ALA A 70 -1.37 7.21 -22.34
N GLU A 71 -0.24 6.59 -22.04
CA GLU A 71 -0.17 5.40 -21.20
C GLU A 71 -0.17 5.81 -19.72
N PHE A 72 -1.26 5.49 -19.03
CA PHE A 72 -1.45 5.81 -17.62
C PHE A 72 -0.95 4.68 -16.68
N THR A 73 -0.04 3.85 -17.16
CA THR A 73 0.60 2.83 -16.32
C THR A 73 1.27 3.51 -15.12
N PRO A 74 0.96 3.09 -13.89
CA PRO A 74 1.54 3.67 -12.69
C PRO A 74 3.05 3.50 -12.66
N VAL A 75 3.75 4.57 -12.26
CA VAL A 75 5.21 4.59 -12.14
C VAL A 75 5.62 4.94 -10.72
N VAL A 76 6.38 4.06 -10.08
CA VAL A 76 7.05 4.29 -8.79
C VAL A 76 8.54 4.53 -9.08
N ILE A 77 9.04 5.73 -8.77
CA ILE A 77 10.45 6.08 -8.94
C ILE A 77 11.24 5.58 -7.73
N LEU A 78 12.37 4.89 -8.00
CA LEU A 78 13.39 4.57 -7.01
C LEU A 78 14.65 5.38 -7.31
N THR A 79 15.26 5.99 -6.29
CA THR A 79 16.47 6.78 -6.53
C THR A 79 17.34 6.90 -5.27
N ALA A 80 18.63 7.05 -5.48
CA ALA A 80 19.58 7.42 -4.43
C ALA A 80 19.60 8.93 -4.12
N ARG A 81 18.83 9.73 -4.89
CA ARG A 81 18.82 11.19 -4.76
C ARG A 81 17.72 11.61 -3.79
N ASP A 82 18.13 12.06 -2.60
CA ASP A 82 17.26 12.47 -1.48
C ASP A 82 16.90 13.96 -1.47
N GLY A 83 17.33 14.73 -2.49
CA GLY A 83 17.01 16.15 -2.63
C GLY A 83 15.51 16.41 -2.87
N ILE A 84 14.93 17.36 -2.12
CA ILE A 84 13.52 17.78 -2.26
C ILE A 84 13.20 18.19 -3.70
N GLU A 85 14.13 18.85 -4.39
CA GLU A 85 13.95 19.31 -5.78
C GLU A 85 13.78 18.15 -6.77
N HIS A 86 14.53 17.05 -6.60
CA HIS A 86 14.40 15.86 -7.45
C HIS A 86 13.09 15.11 -7.21
N ARG A 87 12.61 15.08 -5.95
CA ARG A 87 11.28 14.53 -5.60
C ARG A 87 10.16 15.32 -6.27
N LEU A 88 10.22 16.66 -6.19
CA LEU A 88 9.25 17.53 -6.83
C LEU A 88 9.27 17.39 -8.35
N THR A 89 10.46 17.33 -8.95
CA THR A 89 10.60 17.13 -10.41
C THR A 89 10.00 15.79 -10.84
N GLY A 90 10.28 14.69 -10.13
CA GLY A 90 9.71 13.37 -10.45
C GLY A 90 8.18 13.34 -10.34
N LEU A 91 7.60 13.93 -9.30
CA LEU A 91 6.16 14.03 -9.14
C LEU A 91 5.50 14.96 -10.16
N HIS A 92 6.12 16.12 -10.48
CA HIS A 92 5.65 17.00 -11.54
C HIS A 92 5.74 16.38 -12.94
N SER A 93 6.65 15.41 -13.13
CA SER A 93 6.77 14.66 -14.39
C SER A 93 5.69 13.57 -14.55
N GLY A 94 4.80 13.40 -13.58
CA GLY A 94 3.68 12.48 -13.66
C GLY A 94 3.96 11.08 -13.08
N ALA A 95 4.93 10.94 -12.18
CA ALA A 95 5.12 9.73 -11.36
C ALA A 95 4.01 9.61 -10.31
N ASP A 96 3.62 8.38 -9.99
CA ASP A 96 2.53 8.08 -9.06
C ASP A 96 3.01 7.93 -7.61
N ASP A 97 4.28 7.58 -7.42
CA ASP A 97 4.94 7.52 -6.12
C ASP A 97 6.47 7.61 -6.26
N TYR A 98 7.16 7.81 -5.14
CA TYR A 98 8.60 8.02 -5.09
C TYR A 98 9.19 7.39 -3.82
N MET A 99 10.27 6.61 -3.96
CA MET A 99 11.00 6.02 -2.85
C MET A 99 12.49 6.30 -2.94
N VAL A 100 13.12 6.53 -1.79
CA VAL A 100 14.56 6.76 -1.68
C VAL A 100 15.26 5.46 -1.30
N LYS A 101 16.36 5.13 -1.98
CA LYS A 101 17.26 4.05 -1.60
C LYS A 101 18.12 4.47 -0.38
N PRO A 102 18.31 3.61 0.64
CA PRO A 102 17.82 2.24 0.74
C PRO A 102 16.36 2.17 1.23
N PHE A 103 15.60 1.16 0.78
CA PHE A 103 14.20 0.95 1.14
C PHE A 103 13.91 -0.50 1.53
N ASP A 104 12.80 -0.73 2.21
CA ASP A 104 12.28 -2.07 2.52
C ASP A 104 11.42 -2.58 1.35
N LEU A 105 11.68 -3.80 0.88
CA LEU A 105 10.89 -4.43 -0.20
C LEU A 105 9.40 -4.59 0.15
N ARG A 106 9.08 -4.75 1.43
CA ARG A 106 7.68 -4.80 1.90
C ARG A 106 6.99 -3.45 1.70
N GLU A 107 7.73 -2.35 1.90
CA GLU A 107 7.21 -1.01 1.63
C GLU A 107 6.97 -0.80 0.14
N LEU A 108 7.93 -1.20 -0.72
CA LEU A 108 7.79 -1.12 -2.17
C LEU A 108 6.57 -1.94 -2.65
N ALA A 109 6.42 -3.18 -2.17
CA ALA A 109 5.26 -4.01 -2.53
C ALA A 109 3.93 -3.37 -2.14
N ALA A 110 3.84 -2.80 -0.93
CA ALA A 110 2.65 -2.10 -0.47
C ALA A 110 2.31 -0.88 -1.34
N ARG A 111 3.32 -0.08 -1.72
CA ARG A 111 3.17 1.09 -2.59
C ARG A 111 2.75 0.70 -4.01
N LEU A 112 3.32 -0.36 -4.58
CA LEU A 112 2.93 -0.90 -5.88
C LEU A 112 1.47 -1.32 -5.91
N HIS A 113 1.02 -2.06 -4.90
CA HIS A 113 -0.40 -2.41 -4.78
C HIS A 113 -1.29 -1.16 -4.67
N ALA A 114 -0.85 -0.13 -3.96
CA ALA A 114 -1.61 1.10 -3.80
C ALA A 114 -1.74 1.90 -5.11
N VAL A 115 -0.64 2.05 -5.88
CA VAL A 115 -0.68 2.81 -7.15
C VAL A 115 -1.48 2.07 -8.23
N VAL A 116 -1.33 0.74 -8.35
CA VAL A 116 -2.09 -0.09 -9.30
C VAL A 116 -3.59 -0.03 -9.02
N ARG A 117 -3.98 -0.10 -7.75
CA ARG A 117 -5.38 0.03 -7.36
C ARG A 117 -5.96 1.41 -7.74
N ARG A 118 -5.23 2.50 -7.50
CA ARG A 118 -5.65 3.86 -7.89
C ARG A 118 -5.82 3.99 -9.40
N SER A 119 -4.90 3.45 -10.19
CA SER A 119 -4.94 3.54 -11.66
C SER A 119 -6.03 2.67 -12.30
N SER A 120 -6.38 1.55 -11.67
CA SER A 120 -7.40 0.64 -12.22
C SER A 120 -8.84 1.17 -12.12
N GLY A 121 -9.05 2.41 -11.66
CA GLY A 121 -10.38 2.99 -11.47
C GLY A 121 -11.24 2.21 -10.46
N ARG A 122 -10.67 1.23 -9.77
CA ARG A 122 -11.33 0.60 -8.63
C ARG A 122 -11.42 1.65 -7.55
N ALA A 123 -12.65 2.02 -7.20
CA ALA A 123 -12.90 2.92 -6.08
C ALA A 123 -12.01 2.44 -4.91
N VAL A 124 -11.26 3.38 -4.33
CA VAL A 124 -10.56 3.12 -3.07
C VAL A 124 -11.58 2.47 -2.16
N GLN A 125 -11.31 1.24 -1.72
CA GLN A 125 -12.25 0.57 -0.83
C GLN A 125 -12.25 1.36 0.48
N THR A 126 -13.14 2.34 0.53
CA THR A 126 -13.31 3.20 1.70
C THR A 126 -14.31 2.52 2.62
N VAL A 127 -13.88 2.20 3.82
CA VAL A 127 -14.77 1.72 4.88
C VAL A 127 -15.19 2.92 5.71
N GLN A 128 -16.49 3.18 5.75
CA GLN A 128 -17.07 4.27 6.55
C GLN A 128 -17.91 3.73 7.70
N ALA A 129 -17.66 4.24 8.91
CA ALA A 129 -18.45 3.95 10.08
C ALA A 129 -18.64 5.24 10.89
N GLY A 130 -19.79 5.89 10.73
CA GLY A 130 -20.06 7.20 11.33
C GLY A 130 -19.00 8.24 10.90
N PRO A 131 -18.31 8.88 11.86
CA PRO A 131 -17.29 9.89 11.56
C PRO A 131 -15.95 9.28 11.08
N LEU A 132 -15.76 7.97 11.21
CA LEU A 132 -14.55 7.27 10.84
C LEU A 132 -14.57 6.89 9.35
N ARG A 133 -13.54 7.32 8.62
CA ARG A 133 -13.22 6.88 7.25
C ARG A 133 -11.88 6.17 7.25
N LEU A 134 -11.85 4.98 6.69
CA LEU A 134 -10.65 4.16 6.55
C LEU A 134 -10.40 3.88 5.06
N GLU A 135 -9.15 3.92 4.69
CA GLU A 135 -8.63 3.39 3.42
C GLU A 135 -7.64 2.27 3.74
N PRO A 136 -8.11 1.02 3.89
CA PRO A 136 -7.32 -0.10 4.42
C PRO A 136 -6.05 -0.35 3.62
N ASP A 137 -6.16 -0.18 2.32
CA ASP A 137 -5.07 -0.47 1.40
C ASP A 137 -3.95 0.58 1.43
N SER A 138 -4.27 1.86 1.62
CA SER A 138 -3.30 2.93 1.76
C SER A 138 -2.82 3.11 3.20
N GLY A 139 -3.49 2.48 4.17
CA GLY A 139 -3.21 2.64 5.59
C GLY A 139 -3.61 4.01 6.14
N LEU A 140 -4.48 4.72 5.44
CA LEU A 140 -4.95 6.06 5.83
C LEU A 140 -6.27 5.97 6.60
N ALA A 141 -6.41 6.85 7.58
CA ALA A 141 -7.62 6.95 8.40
C ALA A 141 -7.93 8.41 8.74
N TRP A 142 -9.22 8.73 8.83
CA TRP A 142 -9.70 10.06 9.24
C TRP A 142 -10.86 9.89 10.21
N LEU A 143 -10.87 10.74 11.24
CA LEU A 143 -12.01 10.93 12.15
C LEU A 143 -12.50 12.36 11.97
N ASP A 144 -13.78 12.55 11.63
CA ASP A 144 -14.35 13.87 11.31
C ASP A 144 -13.49 14.66 10.30
N GLN A 145 -12.98 13.98 9.26
CA GLN A 145 -12.08 14.50 8.21
C GLN A 145 -10.67 14.89 8.70
N VAL A 146 -10.35 14.72 9.97
CA VAL A 146 -9.01 14.92 10.52
C VAL A 146 -8.22 13.63 10.39
N ALA A 147 -7.03 13.68 9.77
CA ALA A 147 -6.18 12.51 9.63
C ALA A 147 -5.72 11.97 11.00
N VAL A 148 -5.85 10.66 11.20
CA VAL A 148 -5.44 9.97 12.42
C VAL A 148 -4.44 8.86 12.09
N ASN A 149 -3.40 8.74 12.93
CA ASN A 149 -2.37 7.73 12.71
C ASN A 149 -2.76 6.42 13.41
N LEU A 150 -3.23 5.47 12.59
CA LEU A 150 -3.53 4.10 13.03
C LEU A 150 -2.48 3.14 12.49
N SER A 151 -2.11 2.14 13.29
CA SER A 151 -1.28 1.04 12.82
C SER A 151 -2.08 0.14 11.85
N ARG A 152 -1.38 -0.63 11.02
CA ARG A 152 -2.03 -1.57 10.09
C ARG A 152 -2.98 -2.53 10.80
N ARG A 153 -2.61 -3.05 11.98
CA ARG A 153 -3.44 -3.95 12.78
C ARG A 153 -4.68 -3.25 13.40
N GLU A 154 -4.55 -1.99 13.75
CA GLU A 154 -5.68 -1.19 14.22
C GLU A 154 -6.69 -0.94 13.10
N ILE A 155 -6.23 -0.63 11.89
CA ILE A 155 -7.07 -0.49 10.69
C ILE A 155 -7.76 -1.81 10.37
N GLU A 156 -7.03 -2.92 10.34
CA GLU A 156 -7.56 -4.27 10.07
C GLU A 156 -8.67 -4.64 11.05
N LEU A 157 -8.46 -4.40 12.34
CA LEU A 157 -9.46 -4.64 13.37
C LEU A 157 -10.73 -3.80 13.14
N LEU A 158 -10.58 -2.50 12.85
CA LEU A 158 -11.69 -1.61 12.59
C LEU A 158 -12.47 -2.01 11.34
N VAL A 159 -11.80 -2.47 10.29
CA VAL A 159 -12.43 -3.00 9.07
C VAL A 159 -13.29 -4.22 9.41
N HIS A 160 -12.76 -5.19 10.14
CA HIS A 160 -13.54 -6.38 10.54
C HIS A 160 -14.77 -6.03 11.37
N LEU A 161 -14.65 -5.04 12.26
CA LEU A 161 -15.79 -4.57 13.07
C LEU A 161 -16.82 -3.81 12.22
N ALA A 162 -16.39 -3.00 11.27
CA ALA A 162 -17.26 -2.27 10.35
C ALA A 162 -18.01 -3.22 9.39
N ASP A 163 -17.31 -4.20 8.82
CA ASP A 163 -17.89 -5.23 7.94
C ASP A 163 -18.92 -6.11 8.65
N ALA A 164 -18.85 -6.20 9.96
CA ALA A 164 -19.86 -6.90 10.75
C ALA A 164 -21.19 -6.15 10.81
N ARG A 165 -21.26 -4.89 10.32
CA ARG A 165 -22.48 -4.08 10.20
C ARG A 165 -23.29 -4.04 11.50
N GLY A 166 -22.62 -3.70 12.60
CA GLY A 166 -23.21 -3.57 13.94
C GLY A 166 -23.43 -4.89 14.69
N ARG A 167 -23.08 -6.04 14.09
CA ARG A 167 -23.09 -7.33 14.81
C ARG A 167 -21.92 -7.42 15.78
N TRP A 168 -22.13 -8.12 16.88
CA TRP A 168 -21.09 -8.43 17.84
C TRP A 168 -20.17 -9.51 17.29
N LEU A 169 -18.87 -9.31 17.41
CA LEU A 169 -17.85 -10.30 17.10
C LEU A 169 -17.16 -10.75 18.39
N SER A 170 -17.13 -12.05 18.62
CA SER A 170 -16.44 -12.59 19.80
C SER A 170 -14.91 -12.40 19.67
N PRO A 171 -14.18 -12.39 20.80
CA PRO A 171 -12.71 -12.30 20.77
C PRO A 171 -12.06 -13.38 19.91
N GLU A 172 -12.62 -14.59 19.91
CA GLU A 172 -12.12 -15.75 19.16
C GLU A 172 -12.26 -15.52 17.65
N VAL A 173 -13.44 -15.02 17.20
CA VAL A 173 -13.70 -14.70 15.79
C VAL A 173 -12.77 -13.57 15.31
N LEU A 174 -12.57 -12.55 16.13
CA LEU A 174 -11.67 -11.45 15.79
C LEU A 174 -10.22 -11.95 15.71
N HIS A 175 -9.81 -12.79 16.66
CA HIS A 175 -8.48 -13.36 16.67
C HIS A 175 -8.22 -14.22 15.43
N GLU A 176 -9.16 -15.08 15.05
CA GLU A 176 -9.08 -15.92 13.86
C GLU A 176 -8.97 -15.08 12.59
N ARG A 177 -9.77 -14.01 12.45
CA ARG A 177 -9.75 -13.13 11.29
C ARG A 177 -8.46 -12.32 11.16
N MET A 178 -7.86 -11.90 12.28
CA MET A 178 -6.66 -11.07 12.29
C MET A 178 -5.36 -11.87 12.20
N TYR A 179 -5.35 -13.09 12.71
CA TYR A 179 -4.12 -13.87 12.89
C TYR A 179 -4.18 -15.27 12.26
N GLY A 180 -5.36 -15.68 11.76
CA GLY A 180 -5.56 -17.05 11.26
C GLY A 180 -5.43 -18.09 12.37
N SER A 181 -5.08 -19.32 11.96
CA SER A 181 -4.86 -20.43 12.88
C SER A 181 -3.45 -20.46 13.53
N GLU A 182 -2.69 -19.38 13.48
CA GLU A 182 -1.40 -19.29 14.18
C GLU A 182 -1.63 -19.23 15.70
N LEU A 183 -1.51 -20.39 16.33
CA LEU A 183 -1.83 -20.67 17.75
C LEU A 183 -0.92 -19.98 18.79
N ASN A 184 0.05 -19.16 18.40
CA ASN A 184 1.07 -18.61 19.32
C ASN A 184 1.04 -17.10 19.55
N ILE A 185 0.04 -16.37 19.05
CA ILE A 185 -0.08 -14.96 19.39
C ILE A 185 -0.94 -14.84 20.65
N GLY A 186 -0.33 -14.45 21.75
CA GLY A 186 -0.98 -14.40 23.07
C GLY A 186 -2.34 -13.67 23.03
N SER A 187 -3.33 -14.20 23.72
CA SER A 187 -4.72 -13.70 23.83
C SER A 187 -4.84 -12.21 24.23
N ASN A 188 -3.73 -11.58 24.58
CA ASN A 188 -3.69 -10.18 25.04
C ASN A 188 -3.48 -9.17 23.91
N SER A 189 -3.09 -9.59 22.69
CA SER A 189 -2.79 -8.69 21.58
C SER A 189 -4.01 -7.92 21.09
N LEU A 190 -5.18 -8.55 21.03
CA LEU A 190 -6.43 -7.92 20.65
C LEU A 190 -6.81 -6.79 21.62
N ASN A 191 -6.67 -7.02 22.92
CA ASN A 191 -6.98 -6.01 23.95
C ASN A 191 -6.05 -4.79 23.83
N VAL A 192 -4.79 -4.99 23.47
CA VAL A 192 -3.83 -3.89 23.25
C VAL A 192 -4.27 -3.05 22.05
N HIS A 193 -4.69 -3.66 20.95
CA HIS A 193 -5.20 -2.91 19.78
C HIS A 193 -6.48 -2.15 20.11
N ILE A 194 -7.42 -2.76 20.79
CA ILE A 194 -8.66 -2.10 21.24
C ILE A 194 -8.35 -0.91 22.15
N HIS A 195 -7.46 -1.08 23.12
CA HIS A 195 -7.02 0.01 23.99
C HIS A 195 -6.43 1.18 23.20
N ASN A 196 -5.54 0.89 22.26
CA ASN A 196 -4.89 1.91 21.44
C ASN A 196 -5.87 2.63 20.52
N ILE A 197 -6.80 1.91 19.90
CA ILE A 197 -7.87 2.49 19.09
C ILE A 197 -8.71 3.46 19.93
N ARG A 198 -9.18 3.03 21.10
CA ARG A 198 -9.96 3.89 22.00
C ARG A 198 -9.20 5.13 22.46
N ARG A 199 -7.90 5.01 22.69
CA ARG A 199 -7.06 6.16 23.04
C ARG A 199 -6.93 7.16 21.89
N LYS A 200 -6.94 6.70 20.63
CA LYS A 200 -6.74 7.54 19.43
C LYS A 200 -8.04 8.10 18.88
N LEU A 201 -9.14 7.33 18.94
CA LEU A 201 -10.41 7.65 18.31
C LEU A 201 -11.54 7.96 19.30
N GLY A 202 -11.31 7.78 20.61
CA GLY A 202 -12.34 7.89 21.63
C GLY A 202 -12.86 6.52 22.10
N ALA A 203 -13.38 6.48 23.33
CA ALA A 203 -13.86 5.24 23.94
C ALA A 203 -15.07 4.65 23.18
N GLU A 204 -15.83 5.51 22.52
CA GLU A 204 -17.01 5.17 21.72
C GLU A 204 -16.69 4.46 20.41
N ALA A 205 -15.42 4.46 19.94
CA ALA A 205 -15.03 3.83 18.69
C ALA A 205 -15.32 2.33 18.64
N ILE A 206 -15.17 1.65 19.77
CA ILE A 206 -15.44 0.22 19.91
C ILE A 206 -16.27 -0.02 21.17
N GLU A 207 -17.45 -0.58 21.00
CA GLU A 207 -18.28 -1.03 22.11
C GLU A 207 -17.86 -2.44 22.56
N THR A 208 -18.02 -2.71 23.86
CA THR A 208 -17.77 -4.03 24.46
C THR A 208 -18.97 -4.45 25.28
N THR A 209 -19.42 -5.69 25.08
CA THR A 209 -20.43 -6.32 25.93
C THR A 209 -19.93 -7.66 26.41
N ARG A 210 -19.96 -7.86 27.71
CA ARG A 210 -19.53 -9.14 28.33
C ARG A 210 -20.36 -10.30 27.79
N GLY A 211 -19.66 -11.32 27.29
CA GLY A 211 -20.27 -12.52 26.70
C GLY A 211 -20.65 -12.40 25.23
N LEU A 212 -20.70 -11.18 24.64
CA LEU A 212 -20.97 -10.98 23.21
C LEU A 212 -19.70 -10.59 22.42
N GLY A 213 -18.77 -9.87 23.05
CA GLY A 213 -17.53 -9.43 22.42
C GLY A 213 -17.51 -7.95 22.09
N TYR A 214 -17.11 -7.60 20.85
CA TYR A 214 -16.86 -6.25 20.38
C TYR A 214 -17.67 -5.91 19.13
N ARG A 215 -17.99 -4.66 18.95
CA ARG A 215 -18.53 -4.11 17.70
C ARG A 215 -18.06 -2.68 17.48
N ILE A 216 -18.17 -2.20 16.24
CA ILE A 216 -17.95 -0.79 15.94
C ILE A 216 -19.02 0.04 16.67
N GLY A 217 -18.63 1.10 17.36
CA GLY A 217 -19.55 1.92 18.15
C GLY A 217 -20.35 2.92 17.32
N TRP A 218 -19.92 3.19 16.10
CA TRP A 218 -20.64 4.06 15.16
C TRP A 218 -21.46 3.24 14.16
N LYS A 219 -22.58 3.80 13.71
CA LYS A 219 -23.40 3.13 12.69
C LYS A 219 -22.60 3.05 11.39
N PRO A 220 -22.45 1.85 10.81
CA PRO A 220 -21.92 1.72 9.44
C PRO A 220 -22.83 2.46 8.46
N ALA A 221 -22.22 3.05 7.43
CA ALA A 221 -22.98 3.69 6.35
C ALA A 221 -23.74 2.67 5.50
#